data_3422c645f6c604430938cd85ce95f798
#
_entry.id   3422c645f6c604430938cd85ce95f798
#
_cell.length_a   1.000
_cell.length_b   1.000
_cell.length_c   1.000
_cell.angle_alpha   90.00
_cell.angle_beta   90.00
_cell.angle_gamma   90.00
#
_symmetry.space_group_name_H-M   'P 1'
#
loop_
_entity.id
_entity.type
_entity.pdbx_description
1 polymer ?
#
loop_
_entity_poly.entity_id
_entity_poly.type
_entity_poly.pdbx_seq_one_letter_code
_entity_poly.pdbx_strand_id
1 'polypeptide(L)'
;MPKETDLNEKQWDELARNGVLCSQPKLELTAEGAKHYINRNGYYEDGLEGKNILCLASGGGQQSIGFALLGANVTVVDFSAEQLEKDKLVSAKYGKKIRIVKSDMRDLSAFEDEEFDVVYQPYSINYISSIEKVFDEVVRVLSPGGLYDIMFHNPYVHGSWKDGCWEKEWTTEELWEGKGYPIWQPYRDGYPIKTTDPNWNFTNSDNEEVSIESPQEYRHT
;
A
#
# COMPACT_ATOMS: atom_id res chain seq x y z
N MET A 1 -7.25 -24.31 5.26
CA MET A 1 -7.58 -22.91 4.91
C MET A 1 -6.40 -22.39 4.12
N PRO A 2 -6.61 -21.62 3.06
CA PRO A 2 -5.52 -20.95 2.38
C PRO A 2 -4.71 -20.15 3.41
N LYS A 3 -3.40 -20.07 3.22
CA LYS A 3 -2.59 -19.15 4.03
C LYS A 3 -3.09 -17.72 3.75
N GLU A 4 -3.04 -16.85 4.74
CA GLU A 4 -3.39 -15.42 4.66
C GLU A 4 -2.86 -14.76 3.37
N THR A 5 -1.59 -15.02 3.04
CA THR A 5 -0.94 -14.52 1.83
C THR A 5 -1.63 -15.01 0.56
N ASP A 6 -1.97 -16.31 0.46
CA ASP A 6 -2.58 -16.89 -0.74
C ASP A 6 -3.96 -16.27 -1.03
N LEU A 7 -4.73 -15.98 0.04
CA LEU A 7 -6.03 -15.33 -0.08
C LEU A 7 -5.88 -13.89 -0.56
N ASN A 8 -5.02 -13.12 0.10
CA ASN A 8 -4.81 -11.71 -0.23
C ASN A 8 -4.17 -11.54 -1.61
N GLU A 9 -3.20 -12.41 -1.99
CA GLU A 9 -2.62 -12.39 -3.35
C GLU A 9 -3.72 -12.55 -4.41
N LYS A 10 -4.60 -13.56 -4.25
CA LYS A 10 -5.71 -13.78 -5.17
C LYS A 10 -6.61 -12.56 -5.31
N GLN A 11 -6.94 -11.91 -4.20
CA GLN A 11 -7.84 -10.75 -4.19
C GLN A 11 -7.20 -9.52 -4.83
N TRP A 12 -5.91 -9.25 -4.53
CA TRP A 12 -5.18 -8.16 -5.17
C TRP A 12 -4.94 -8.39 -6.66
N ASP A 13 -4.71 -9.63 -7.09
CA ASP A 13 -4.68 -9.99 -8.50
C ASP A 13 -6.04 -9.72 -9.18
N GLU A 14 -7.13 -10.05 -8.52
CA GLU A 14 -8.48 -9.82 -9.04
C GLU A 14 -8.81 -8.33 -9.15
N LEU A 15 -8.46 -7.51 -8.16
CA LEU A 15 -8.56 -6.05 -8.20
C LEU A 15 -7.79 -5.47 -9.41
N ALA A 16 -6.56 -5.95 -9.63
CA ALA A 16 -5.75 -5.49 -10.75
C ALA A 16 -6.35 -5.85 -12.11
N ARG A 17 -6.85 -7.08 -12.28
CA ARG A 17 -7.49 -7.55 -13.53
C ARG A 17 -8.77 -6.79 -13.85
N ASN A 18 -9.56 -6.48 -12.83
CA ASN A 18 -10.83 -5.76 -12.99
C ASN A 18 -10.67 -4.24 -13.17
N GLY A 19 -9.44 -3.74 -13.19
CA GLY A 19 -9.21 -2.32 -13.49
C GLY A 19 -9.70 -1.37 -12.41
N VAL A 20 -9.71 -1.81 -11.15
CA VAL A 20 -10.14 -0.98 -10.03
C VAL A 20 -9.20 0.21 -9.84
N LEU A 21 -9.75 1.40 -9.57
CA LEU A 21 -9.00 2.67 -9.55
C LEU A 21 -7.78 2.66 -8.62
N CYS A 22 -7.86 1.99 -7.47
CA CYS A 22 -6.73 1.90 -6.53
C CYS A 22 -5.56 1.04 -7.07
N SER A 23 -5.79 0.23 -8.11
CA SER A 23 -4.79 -0.59 -8.79
C SER A 23 -4.43 -0.08 -10.20
N GLN A 24 -4.88 1.12 -10.58
CA GLN A 24 -4.60 1.67 -11.91
C GLN A 24 -3.23 2.38 -11.97
N PRO A 25 -2.42 2.09 -13.00
CA PRO A 25 -1.12 2.73 -13.17
C PRO A 25 -1.27 4.22 -13.53
N LYS A 26 -0.33 5.04 -13.10
CA LYS A 26 -0.28 6.46 -13.43
C LYS A 26 0.34 6.66 -14.82
N LEU A 27 -0.50 6.65 -15.85
CA LEU A 27 -0.03 6.74 -17.25
C LEU A 27 0.17 8.17 -17.77
N GLU A 28 -0.25 9.19 -17.04
CA GLU A 28 -0.17 10.60 -17.46
C GLU A 28 0.45 11.50 -16.37
N LEU A 29 1.42 10.93 -15.60
CA LEU A 29 2.08 11.66 -14.54
C LEU A 29 3.27 12.45 -15.09
N THR A 30 3.31 13.76 -14.85
CA THR A 30 4.48 14.61 -15.12
C THR A 30 5.44 14.60 -13.92
N ALA A 31 6.71 15.04 -14.12
CA ALA A 31 7.65 15.19 -13.00
C ALA A 31 7.15 16.16 -11.93
N GLU A 32 6.48 17.26 -12.33
CA GLU A 32 5.86 18.19 -11.39
C GLU A 32 4.69 17.55 -10.62
N GLY A 33 3.84 16.82 -11.34
CA GLY A 33 2.76 16.04 -10.72
C GLY A 33 3.29 14.95 -9.80
N ALA A 34 4.41 14.30 -10.15
CA ALA A 34 5.08 13.32 -9.32
C ALA A 34 5.58 13.93 -8.01
N LYS A 35 6.19 15.12 -8.06
CA LYS A 35 6.63 15.84 -6.86
C LYS A 35 5.47 16.10 -5.90
N HIS A 36 4.36 16.60 -6.42
CA HIS A 36 3.16 16.82 -5.59
C HIS A 36 2.56 15.50 -5.06
N TYR A 37 2.55 14.46 -5.88
CA TYR A 37 1.96 13.16 -5.52
C TYR A 37 2.77 12.40 -4.46
N ILE A 38 4.11 12.38 -4.61
CA ILE A 38 5.03 11.64 -3.73
C ILE A 38 5.33 12.42 -2.45
N ASN A 39 5.59 13.72 -2.56
CA ASN A 39 6.05 14.54 -1.43
C ASN A 39 4.94 15.32 -0.74
N ARG A 40 3.74 14.74 -0.63
CA ARG A 40 2.61 15.40 0.05
C ARG A 40 2.90 15.80 1.50
N ASN A 41 3.72 15.04 2.18
CA ASN A 41 4.04 15.25 3.59
C ASN A 41 5.34 16.05 3.81
N GLY A 42 6.02 16.45 2.74
CA GLY A 42 7.28 17.20 2.84
C GLY A 42 8.50 16.39 3.29
N TYR A 43 8.44 15.04 3.25
CA TYR A 43 9.55 14.20 3.73
C TYR A 43 10.75 14.13 2.77
N TYR A 44 10.58 14.58 1.53
CA TYR A 44 11.58 14.46 0.45
C TYR A 44 12.06 15.81 -0.06
N GLU A 45 12.15 16.81 0.82
CA GLU A 45 12.57 18.18 0.43
C GLU A 45 14.01 18.25 -0.08
N ASP A 46 14.90 17.38 0.44
CA ASP A 46 16.29 17.27 -0.01
C ASP A 46 16.45 16.63 -1.39
N GLY A 47 15.34 16.23 -2.01
CA GLY A 47 15.31 15.61 -3.32
C GLY A 47 15.50 14.09 -3.28
N LEU A 48 15.24 13.47 -4.43
CA LEU A 48 15.26 11.99 -4.60
C LEU A 48 16.22 11.54 -5.69
N GLU A 49 16.91 12.47 -6.35
CA GLU A 49 17.82 12.15 -7.46
C GLU A 49 18.92 11.18 -6.99
N GLY A 50 19.02 10.04 -7.67
CA GLY A 50 20.02 9.01 -7.38
C GLY A 50 19.78 8.18 -6.10
N LYS A 51 18.76 8.49 -5.29
CA LYS A 51 18.41 7.72 -4.09
C LYS A 51 17.86 6.35 -4.46
N ASN A 52 18.22 5.33 -3.70
CA ASN A 52 17.69 3.98 -3.83
C ASN A 52 16.40 3.86 -3.03
N ILE A 53 15.28 3.65 -3.72
CA ILE A 53 13.94 3.59 -3.12
C ILE A 53 13.38 2.19 -3.27
N LEU A 54 12.93 1.60 -2.15
CA LEU A 54 12.12 0.39 -2.13
C LEU A 54 10.64 0.77 -1.99
N CYS A 55 9.84 0.50 -3.01
CA CYS A 55 8.38 0.54 -2.93
C CYS A 55 7.91 -0.84 -2.46
N LEU A 56 7.60 -0.98 -1.17
CA LEU A 56 7.29 -2.25 -0.51
C LEU A 56 5.78 -2.50 -0.49
N ALA A 57 5.35 -3.67 -1.00
CA ALA A 57 3.95 -4.03 -1.17
C ALA A 57 3.15 -2.88 -1.81
N SER A 58 3.68 -2.36 -2.89
CA SER A 58 3.29 -1.13 -3.55
C SER A 58 3.24 -1.30 -5.07
N GLY A 59 2.83 -2.48 -5.54
CA GLY A 59 2.57 -2.74 -6.94
C GLY A 59 1.41 -1.88 -7.48
N GLY A 60 1.26 -1.84 -8.80
CA GLY A 60 0.21 -1.08 -9.46
C GLY A 60 0.69 0.10 -10.30
N GLY A 61 2.00 0.36 -10.34
CA GLY A 61 2.58 1.38 -11.21
C GLY A 61 2.18 2.81 -10.86
N GLN A 62 1.96 3.09 -9.58
CA GLN A 62 1.59 4.42 -9.10
C GLN A 62 2.76 5.11 -8.42
N GLN A 63 3.22 4.57 -7.31
CA GLN A 63 4.29 5.14 -6.50
C GLN A 63 5.64 4.97 -7.19
N SER A 64 5.90 3.79 -7.75
CA SER A 64 7.15 3.48 -8.45
C SER A 64 7.48 4.46 -9.55
N ILE A 65 6.51 4.79 -10.41
CA ILE A 65 6.74 5.78 -11.46
C ILE A 65 6.88 7.19 -10.92
N GLY A 66 6.17 7.51 -9.83
CA GLY A 66 6.31 8.80 -9.14
C GLY A 66 7.74 9.03 -8.67
N PHE A 67 8.32 8.08 -7.97
CA PHE A 67 9.73 8.13 -7.52
C PHE A 67 10.71 8.15 -8.70
N ALA A 68 10.48 7.31 -9.72
CA ALA A 68 11.36 7.24 -10.89
C ALA A 68 11.37 8.52 -11.73
N LEU A 69 10.25 9.26 -11.79
CA LEU A 69 10.19 10.57 -12.45
C LEU A 69 10.96 11.65 -11.69
N LEU A 70 11.13 11.48 -10.38
CA LEU A 70 11.94 12.36 -9.52
C LEU A 70 13.42 11.97 -9.47
N GLY A 71 13.87 11.06 -10.33
CA GLY A 71 15.27 10.69 -10.50
C GLY A 71 15.77 9.58 -9.58
N ALA A 72 14.89 8.94 -8.81
CA ALA A 72 15.27 7.84 -7.93
C ALA A 72 15.58 6.54 -8.69
N ASN A 73 16.43 5.69 -8.11
CA ASN A 73 16.61 4.29 -8.48
C ASN A 73 15.53 3.47 -7.77
N VAL A 74 14.54 2.99 -8.50
CA VAL A 74 13.35 2.40 -7.89
C VAL A 74 13.36 0.88 -8.00
N THR A 75 13.09 0.24 -6.87
CA THR A 75 12.74 -1.18 -6.77
C THR A 75 11.32 -1.31 -6.24
N VAL A 76 10.53 -2.19 -6.83
CA VAL A 76 9.18 -2.54 -6.37
C VAL A 76 9.16 -3.98 -5.91
N VAL A 77 8.61 -4.22 -4.74
CA VAL A 77 8.29 -5.55 -4.22
C VAL A 77 6.77 -5.64 -4.03
N ASP A 78 6.18 -6.66 -4.59
CA ASP A 78 4.78 -7.02 -4.35
C ASP A 78 4.61 -8.53 -4.52
N PHE A 79 3.63 -9.11 -3.84
CA PHE A 79 3.31 -10.54 -4.01
C PHE A 79 2.33 -10.78 -5.17
N SER A 80 1.55 -9.76 -5.57
CA SER A 80 0.63 -9.84 -6.70
C SER A 80 1.36 -9.67 -8.04
N ALA A 81 1.31 -10.70 -8.87
CA ALA A 81 1.90 -10.66 -10.21
C ALA A 81 1.18 -9.64 -11.10
N GLU A 82 -0.14 -9.52 -10.98
CA GLU A 82 -0.95 -8.60 -11.77
C GLU A 82 -0.68 -7.13 -11.41
N GLN A 83 -0.40 -6.83 -10.14
CA GLN A 83 0.03 -5.50 -9.72
C GLN A 83 1.39 -5.17 -10.33
N LEU A 84 2.35 -6.10 -10.30
CA LEU A 84 3.69 -5.91 -10.86
C LEU A 84 3.70 -5.74 -12.39
N GLU A 85 2.74 -6.31 -13.11
CA GLU A 85 2.58 -6.02 -14.56
C GLU A 85 2.27 -4.54 -14.83
N LYS A 86 1.57 -3.86 -13.92
CA LYS A 86 1.32 -2.41 -14.01
C LYS A 86 2.63 -1.62 -13.86
N ASP A 87 3.55 -2.06 -13.01
CA ASP A 87 4.87 -1.44 -12.86
C ASP A 87 5.73 -1.64 -14.12
N LYS A 88 5.67 -2.81 -14.76
CA LYS A 88 6.30 -3.04 -16.07
C LYS A 88 5.73 -2.09 -17.13
N LEU A 89 4.41 -1.91 -17.13
CA LEU A 89 3.74 -1.02 -18.08
C LEU A 89 4.21 0.43 -17.94
N VAL A 90 4.26 0.97 -16.74
CA VAL A 90 4.74 2.36 -16.53
C VAL A 90 6.23 2.48 -16.78
N SER A 91 7.03 1.50 -16.39
CA SER A 91 8.47 1.43 -16.71
C SER A 91 8.71 1.57 -18.21
N ALA A 92 8.00 0.78 -19.01
CA ALA A 92 8.10 0.83 -20.48
C ALA A 92 7.59 2.16 -21.06
N LYS A 93 6.42 2.63 -20.61
CA LYS A 93 5.79 3.87 -21.10
C LYS A 93 6.66 5.10 -20.89
N TYR A 94 7.27 5.21 -19.72
CA TYR A 94 8.08 6.38 -19.37
C TYR A 94 9.58 6.22 -19.69
N GLY A 95 10.00 5.04 -20.16
CA GLY A 95 11.42 4.74 -20.39
C GLY A 95 12.26 4.81 -19.10
N LYS A 96 11.64 4.56 -17.95
CA LYS A 96 12.29 4.55 -16.63
C LYS A 96 12.58 3.13 -16.21
N LYS A 97 13.81 2.86 -15.77
CA LYS A 97 14.17 1.52 -15.28
C LYS A 97 13.65 1.35 -13.85
N ILE A 98 12.74 0.40 -13.66
CA ILE A 98 12.22 -0.02 -12.36
C ILE A 98 12.61 -1.49 -12.15
N ARG A 99 13.30 -1.82 -11.04
CA ARG A 99 13.57 -3.21 -10.65
C ARG A 99 12.30 -3.77 -10.02
N ILE A 100 11.84 -4.90 -10.53
CA ILE A 100 10.57 -5.52 -10.10
C ILE A 100 10.87 -6.89 -9.52
N VAL A 101 10.42 -7.11 -8.28
CA VAL A 101 10.65 -8.36 -7.54
C VAL A 101 9.30 -8.86 -6.99
N LYS A 102 8.94 -10.09 -7.32
CA LYS A 102 7.78 -10.75 -6.73
C LYS A 102 8.20 -11.41 -5.43
N SER A 103 7.75 -10.86 -4.30
CA SER A 103 7.97 -11.43 -2.97
C SER A 103 6.90 -10.96 -1.98
N ASP A 104 6.76 -11.68 -0.87
CA ASP A 104 6.03 -11.23 0.32
C ASP A 104 6.85 -10.15 1.03
N MET A 105 6.20 -9.12 1.56
CA MET A 105 6.86 -8.02 2.29
C MET A 105 7.66 -8.49 3.51
N ARG A 106 7.41 -9.70 4.00
CA ARG A 106 8.12 -10.36 5.11
C ARG A 106 9.38 -11.12 4.68
N ASP A 107 9.68 -11.13 3.38
CA ASP A 107 10.86 -11.79 2.81
C ASP A 107 11.54 -10.87 1.80
N LEU A 108 12.53 -10.13 2.29
CA LEU A 108 13.38 -9.25 1.49
C LEU A 108 14.79 -9.83 1.30
N SER A 109 14.94 -11.16 1.41
CA SER A 109 16.22 -11.88 1.25
C SER A 109 16.90 -11.70 -0.10
N ALA A 110 16.17 -11.19 -1.11
CA ALA A 110 16.70 -10.83 -2.43
C ALA A 110 17.53 -9.54 -2.42
N PHE A 111 17.63 -8.85 -1.28
CA PHE A 111 18.33 -7.58 -1.12
C PHE A 111 19.42 -7.66 -0.05
N GLU A 112 20.48 -6.90 -0.27
CA GLU A 112 21.57 -6.76 0.68
C GLU A 112 21.15 -5.89 1.88
N ASP A 113 21.92 -5.98 2.96
CA ASP A 113 21.78 -5.08 4.11
C ASP A 113 22.08 -3.65 3.66
N GLU A 114 21.37 -2.67 4.20
CA GLU A 114 21.58 -1.24 3.95
C GLU A 114 21.50 -0.81 2.45
N GLU A 115 20.76 -1.56 1.62
CA GLU A 115 20.65 -1.33 0.17
C GLU A 115 19.85 -0.06 -0.18
N PHE A 116 18.91 0.38 0.67
CA PHE A 116 17.96 1.44 0.35
C PHE A 116 18.08 2.69 1.22
N ASP A 117 17.97 3.86 0.61
CA ASP A 117 17.89 5.16 1.32
C ASP A 117 16.48 5.41 1.87
N VAL A 118 15.46 4.89 1.19
CA VAL A 118 14.06 5.02 1.58
C VAL A 118 13.34 3.69 1.33
N VAL A 119 12.53 3.28 2.31
CA VAL A 119 11.49 2.27 2.13
C VAL A 119 10.15 2.98 2.20
N TYR A 120 9.36 2.90 1.12
CA TYR A 120 8.02 3.46 1.04
C TYR A 120 6.99 2.34 1.05
N GLN A 121 6.07 2.36 1.99
CA GLN A 121 5.03 1.34 2.14
C GLN A 121 3.65 2.00 2.29
N PRO A 122 2.81 2.01 1.24
CA PRO A 122 1.43 2.47 1.36
C PRO A 122 0.60 1.43 2.11
N TYR A 123 -0.61 1.73 2.46
CA TYR A 123 -1.61 0.97 3.23
C TYR A 123 -1.61 -0.58 3.11
N SER A 124 -0.46 -1.22 3.01
CA SER A 124 -0.30 -2.66 2.80
C SER A 124 -0.08 -3.45 4.09
N ILE A 125 0.48 -2.83 5.13
CA ILE A 125 0.79 -3.49 6.40
C ILE A 125 -0.45 -4.07 7.10
N ASN A 126 -1.62 -3.50 6.83
CA ASN A 126 -2.88 -3.93 7.40
C ASN A 126 -3.38 -5.30 6.88
N TYR A 127 -2.77 -5.83 5.81
CA TYR A 127 -3.18 -7.11 5.20
C TYR A 127 -2.39 -8.32 5.69
N ILE A 128 -1.59 -8.16 6.74
CA ILE A 128 -0.85 -9.25 7.39
C ILE A 128 -1.12 -9.29 8.90
N SER A 129 -1.07 -10.48 9.49
CA SER A 129 -1.37 -10.69 10.90
C SER A 129 -0.19 -10.41 11.84
N SER A 130 1.05 -10.45 11.34
CA SER A 130 2.29 -10.24 12.10
C SER A 130 3.21 -9.30 11.35
N ILE A 131 3.55 -8.18 11.97
CA ILE A 131 4.33 -7.10 11.39
C ILE A 131 5.81 -7.12 11.76
N GLU A 132 6.20 -7.89 12.78
CA GLU A 132 7.57 -7.90 13.29
C GLU A 132 8.58 -8.26 12.21
N LYS A 133 8.27 -9.29 11.40
CA LYS A 133 9.14 -9.70 10.30
C LYS A 133 9.31 -8.64 9.23
N VAL A 134 8.26 -7.84 8.97
CA VAL A 134 8.37 -6.73 8.02
C VAL A 134 9.30 -5.67 8.56
N PHE A 135 9.15 -5.31 9.83
CA PHE A 135 10.02 -4.32 10.47
C PHE A 135 11.48 -4.80 10.55
N ASP A 136 11.71 -6.08 10.90
CA ASP A 136 13.05 -6.66 10.92
C ASP A 136 13.72 -6.58 9.53
N GLU A 137 13.01 -6.96 8.48
CA GLU A 137 13.52 -6.89 7.11
C GLU A 137 13.71 -5.43 6.63
N VAL A 138 12.76 -4.54 6.92
CA VAL A 138 12.90 -3.12 6.57
C VAL A 138 14.11 -2.50 7.27
N VAL A 139 14.31 -2.77 8.57
CA VAL A 139 15.48 -2.28 9.32
C VAL A 139 16.78 -2.83 8.71
N ARG A 140 16.81 -4.08 8.28
CA ARG A 140 17.98 -4.70 7.67
C ARG A 140 18.37 -4.07 6.34
N VAL A 141 17.37 -3.83 5.45
CA VAL A 141 17.64 -3.32 4.09
C VAL A 141 17.77 -1.80 4.02
N LEU A 142 17.38 -1.08 5.08
CA LEU A 142 17.42 0.37 5.13
C LEU A 142 18.80 0.86 5.56
N SER A 143 19.40 1.77 4.81
CA SER A 143 20.70 2.37 5.11
C SER A 143 20.65 3.15 6.43
N PRO A 144 21.77 3.25 7.18
CA PRO A 144 21.84 4.09 8.36
C PRO A 144 21.41 5.53 8.08
N GLY A 145 20.42 6.01 8.83
CA GLY A 145 19.81 7.34 8.61
C GLY A 145 18.80 7.38 7.47
N GLY A 146 18.48 6.26 6.86
CA GLY A 146 17.43 6.14 5.86
C GLY A 146 16.03 6.37 6.44
N LEU A 147 15.05 6.55 5.56
CA LEU A 147 13.66 6.88 5.92
C LEU A 147 12.73 5.69 5.65
N TYR A 148 11.96 5.27 6.63
CA TYR A 148 10.80 4.41 6.44
C TYR A 148 9.52 5.23 6.43
N ASP A 149 8.97 5.46 5.24
CA ASP A 149 7.68 6.16 5.03
C ASP A 149 6.57 5.12 4.89
N ILE A 150 5.80 4.95 5.95
CA ILE A 150 4.73 3.94 6.04
C ILE A 150 3.37 4.59 6.29
N MET A 151 2.35 4.08 5.61
CA MET A 151 0.96 4.42 5.87
C MET A 151 0.20 3.19 6.37
N PHE A 152 -0.57 3.38 7.44
CA PHE A 152 -1.42 2.34 8.02
C PHE A 152 -2.70 2.94 8.61
N HIS A 153 -3.69 2.10 8.83
CA HIS A 153 -4.94 2.53 9.44
C HIS A 153 -4.74 2.91 10.91
N ASN A 154 -5.33 4.03 11.29
CA ASN A 154 -5.44 4.36 12.71
C ASN A 154 -6.26 3.26 13.42
N PRO A 155 -5.70 2.55 14.41
CA PRO A 155 -6.38 1.43 15.06
C PRO A 155 -7.64 1.82 15.84
N TYR A 156 -7.84 3.10 16.08
CA TYR A 156 -9.01 3.63 16.79
C TYR A 156 -10.13 4.11 15.86
N VAL A 157 -9.87 4.27 14.58
CA VAL A 157 -10.84 4.81 13.63
C VAL A 157 -11.25 3.69 12.67
N HIS A 158 -12.51 3.30 12.74
CA HIS A 158 -13.15 2.49 11.71
C HIS A 158 -14.17 3.40 11.01
N GLY A 159 -14.07 3.48 9.71
CA GLY A 159 -15.04 4.15 8.87
C GLY A 159 -15.14 3.42 7.55
N SER A 160 -16.26 3.54 6.87
CA SER A 160 -16.39 3.12 5.47
C SER A 160 -16.09 4.27 4.53
N TRP A 161 -15.50 3.95 3.40
CA TRP A 161 -15.32 4.89 2.31
C TRP A 161 -16.57 4.89 1.45
N LYS A 162 -17.27 6.03 1.41
CA LYS A 162 -18.47 6.17 0.62
C LYS A 162 -18.48 7.53 -0.08
N ASP A 163 -18.86 7.55 -1.35
CA ASP A 163 -18.99 8.76 -2.17
C ASP A 163 -17.73 9.66 -2.16
N GLY A 164 -16.53 9.07 -2.11
CA GLY A 164 -15.26 9.80 -2.13
C GLY A 164 -14.86 10.43 -0.80
N CYS A 165 -15.51 10.08 0.30
CA CYS A 165 -15.16 10.50 1.64
C CYS A 165 -15.30 9.37 2.66
N TRP A 166 -14.61 9.49 3.80
CA TRP A 166 -14.80 8.61 4.94
C TRP A 166 -16.11 8.95 5.66
N GLU A 167 -17.06 8.04 5.65
CA GLU A 167 -18.25 8.17 6.49
C GLU A 167 -17.93 7.72 7.92
N LYS A 168 -18.36 8.53 8.88
CA LYS A 168 -18.22 8.25 10.31
C LYS A 168 -19.24 7.23 10.82
N GLU A 169 -19.36 6.08 10.17
CA GLU A 169 -20.39 5.10 10.63
C GLU A 169 -20.14 4.55 12.03
N TRP A 170 -18.94 4.71 12.57
CA TRP A 170 -18.51 3.99 13.78
C TRP A 170 -18.05 4.88 14.92
N THR A 171 -18.00 6.17 14.72
CA THR A 171 -17.54 7.15 15.72
C THR A 171 -18.60 8.21 16.01
N THR A 172 -19.87 7.90 15.77
CA THR A 172 -20.90 8.89 15.94
C THR A 172 -21.23 9.04 17.41
N GLU A 173 -21.28 10.27 17.87
CA GLU A 173 -21.85 10.65 19.17
C GLU A 173 -23.26 10.05 19.35
N GLU A 174 -23.94 9.77 18.23
CA GLU A 174 -25.25 9.12 18.19
C GLU A 174 -25.26 7.66 18.67
N LEU A 175 -24.13 6.95 18.55
CA LEU A 175 -23.97 5.58 19.04
C LEU A 175 -23.28 5.48 20.39
N TRP A 176 -22.74 6.60 20.88
CA TRP A 176 -22.00 6.66 22.11
C TRP A 176 -22.38 7.90 22.94
N GLU A 177 -23.13 7.70 23.99
CA GLU A 177 -23.54 8.77 24.95
C GLU A 177 -22.42 9.17 25.92
N GLY A 178 -21.27 8.51 25.89
CA GLY A 178 -20.13 8.77 26.76
C GLY A 178 -19.17 9.82 26.25
N LYS A 179 -18.05 9.99 26.96
CA LYS A 179 -16.92 10.81 26.54
C LYS A 179 -15.83 9.90 25.94
N GLY A 180 -15.33 10.21 24.74
CA GLY A 180 -14.29 9.46 24.05
C GLY A 180 -14.81 8.71 22.82
N TYR A 181 -14.07 7.70 22.38
CA TYR A 181 -14.39 6.89 21.19
C TYR A 181 -14.65 5.45 21.60
N PRO A 182 -15.77 4.83 21.22
CA PRO A 182 -16.01 3.43 21.49
C PRO A 182 -15.08 2.55 20.67
N ILE A 183 -14.52 1.52 21.28
CA ILE A 183 -13.78 0.47 20.60
C ILE A 183 -14.69 -0.75 20.46
N TRP A 184 -15.15 -1.01 19.25
CA TRP A 184 -16.12 -2.07 18.97
C TRP A 184 -15.51 -3.48 18.79
N GLN A 185 -14.21 -3.54 18.53
CA GLN A 185 -13.47 -4.78 18.33
C GLN A 185 -12.27 -4.82 19.27
N PRO A 186 -11.78 -6.01 19.63
CA PRO A 186 -10.62 -6.12 20.50
C PRO A 186 -9.44 -5.29 20.01
N TYR A 187 -8.90 -4.44 20.89
CA TYR A 187 -7.68 -3.70 20.63
C TYR A 187 -6.49 -4.60 20.97
N ARG A 188 -6.05 -5.36 19.99
CA ARG A 188 -4.97 -6.33 20.11
C ARG A 188 -4.26 -6.46 18.79
N ASP A 189 -2.93 -6.48 18.82
CA ASP A 189 -2.10 -6.66 17.64
C ASP A 189 -2.41 -7.98 16.91
N GLY A 190 -2.36 -7.95 15.59
CA GLY A 190 -2.70 -9.09 14.74
C GLY A 190 -4.16 -9.53 14.80
N TYR A 191 -5.07 -8.74 15.41
CA TYR A 191 -6.49 -9.10 15.46
C TYR A 191 -7.15 -8.93 14.09
N PRO A 192 -7.77 -9.99 13.53
CA PRO A 192 -8.47 -9.88 12.26
C PRO A 192 -9.67 -8.95 12.38
N ILE A 193 -9.73 -7.94 11.50
CA ILE A 193 -10.84 -6.99 11.44
C ILE A 193 -12.03 -7.71 10.79
N LYS A 194 -13.17 -7.72 11.49
CA LYS A 194 -14.42 -8.20 10.93
C LYS A 194 -15.10 -7.06 10.20
N THR A 195 -15.20 -7.18 8.90
CA THR A 195 -15.96 -6.27 8.06
C THR A 195 -17.44 -6.67 8.04
N THR A 196 -18.33 -5.71 8.04
CA THR A 196 -19.78 -5.95 7.88
C THR A 196 -20.11 -6.25 6.43
N ASP A 197 -19.32 -5.75 5.49
CA ASP A 197 -19.44 -6.04 4.06
C ASP A 197 -18.30 -6.98 3.65
N PRO A 198 -18.62 -8.22 3.25
CA PRO A 198 -17.63 -9.19 2.80
C PRO A 198 -17.03 -8.85 1.44
N ASN A 199 -17.59 -7.89 0.73
CA ASN A 199 -17.15 -7.51 -0.61
C ASN A 199 -16.81 -6.02 -0.66
N TRP A 200 -15.70 -5.71 -1.31
CA TRP A 200 -15.42 -4.37 -1.77
C TRP A 200 -16.14 -4.11 -3.10
N ASN A 201 -16.86 -3.01 -3.15
CA ASN A 201 -17.57 -2.57 -4.33
C ASN A 201 -16.89 -1.35 -4.92
N PHE A 202 -16.51 -1.42 -6.18
CA PHE A 202 -15.78 -0.37 -6.90
C PHE A 202 -16.42 -0.09 -8.25
N THR A 203 -16.12 1.09 -8.76
CA THR A 203 -16.30 1.40 -10.17
C THR A 203 -14.94 1.23 -10.86
N ASN A 204 -14.88 0.46 -11.94
CA ASN A 204 -13.68 0.27 -12.75
C ASN A 204 -13.45 1.44 -13.73
N SER A 205 -12.37 1.38 -14.52
CA SER A 205 -12.05 2.39 -15.53
C SER A 205 -13.10 2.54 -16.63
N ASP A 206 -13.95 1.53 -16.82
CA ASP A 206 -14.99 1.50 -17.85
C ASP A 206 -16.38 1.91 -17.30
N ASN A 207 -16.41 2.44 -16.06
CA ASN A 207 -17.61 2.81 -15.29
C ASN A 207 -18.55 1.62 -14.97
N GLU A 208 -18.01 0.41 -14.90
CA GLU A 208 -18.75 -0.77 -14.48
C GLU A 208 -18.60 -0.98 -12.97
N GLU A 209 -19.67 -1.44 -12.31
CA GLU A 209 -19.58 -1.86 -10.91
C GLU A 209 -18.90 -3.21 -10.80
N VAL A 210 -17.86 -3.30 -9.97
CA VAL A 210 -17.11 -4.51 -9.69
C VAL A 210 -17.19 -4.81 -8.20
N SER A 211 -17.59 -6.03 -7.86
CA SER A 211 -17.68 -6.51 -6.49
C SER A 211 -16.66 -7.64 -6.31
N ILE A 212 -15.72 -7.44 -5.38
CA ILE A 212 -14.61 -8.37 -5.12
C ILE A 212 -14.61 -8.67 -3.63
N GLU A 213 -14.42 -9.94 -3.27
CA GLU A 213 -14.27 -10.34 -1.88
C GLU A 213 -13.16 -9.53 -1.21
N SER A 214 -13.46 -8.94 -0.06
CA SER A 214 -12.52 -8.06 0.66
C SER A 214 -11.28 -8.83 1.11
N PRO A 215 -10.07 -8.29 0.94
CA PRO A 215 -8.88 -8.83 1.57
C PRO A 215 -9.04 -8.89 3.09
N GLN A 216 -8.40 -9.87 3.74
CA GLN A 216 -8.40 -9.91 5.19
C GLN A 216 -7.49 -8.81 5.73
N GLU A 217 -8.05 -7.95 6.55
CA GLU A 217 -7.34 -6.88 7.25
C GLU A 217 -7.07 -7.26 8.71
N TYR A 218 -6.01 -6.69 9.27
CA TYR A 218 -5.59 -6.88 10.65
C TYR A 218 -5.36 -5.54 11.35
N ARG A 219 -5.61 -5.52 12.65
CA ARG A 219 -5.30 -4.39 13.51
C ARG A 219 -3.87 -4.54 14.04
N HIS A 220 -3.11 -3.46 13.97
CA HIS A 220 -1.79 -3.34 14.57
C HIS A 220 -1.80 -2.24 15.62
N THR A 221 -1.14 -2.47 16.76
CA THR A 221 -1.16 -1.60 17.95
C THR A 221 0.24 -1.24 18.41
#